data_367be15b2156cabc9e580b77253122ef
#
_entry.id   367be15b2156cabc9e580b77253122ef
#
_cell.length_a   1.000
_cell.length_b   1.000
_cell.length_c   1.000
_cell.angle_alpha   90.00
_cell.angle_beta   90.00
_cell.angle_gamma   90.00
#
_symmetry.space_group_name_H-M   'P 1'
#
loop_
_entity.id
_entity.type
_entity.pdbx_description
1 polymer ?
#
loop_
_entity_poly.entity_id
_entity_poly.type
_entity_poly.pdbx_seq_one_letter_code
_entity_poly.pdbx_strand_id
1 'polypeptide(L)'
;EDSNRKIMLYKNFRSREEIINGVNYIFKTLMSNTVGELEYDEKEALNLGASYGELNEENVEKEYIDEIENLKVAGDIELNILNKAGNKDYSNEDELGEEEEDLDSIQLEARIIGKKIKELMNPEDGSHYMVFDKDLGKYRKIKYKDIVILLRATKNWAETFVDELGTYGIPVYAD
;
A
#
# COMPACT_ATOMS: atom_id res chain seq x y z
N GLU A 1 -20.80 32.10 -27.08
CA GLU A 1 -19.64 31.21 -27.35
C GLU A 1 -19.24 30.61 -26.00
N ASP A 2 -19.67 29.38 -25.75
CA ASP A 2 -19.25 28.61 -24.58
C ASP A 2 -17.76 28.25 -24.76
N SER A 3 -16.90 28.98 -24.11
CA SER A 3 -15.48 28.65 -24.08
C SER A 3 -15.25 27.49 -23.08
N ASN A 4 -15.21 26.29 -23.57
CA ASN A 4 -14.81 25.13 -22.76
C ASN A 4 -13.39 25.38 -22.24
N ARG A 5 -13.24 25.39 -20.90
CA ARG A 5 -11.95 25.61 -20.23
C ARG A 5 -11.44 24.32 -19.64
N LYS A 6 -10.30 23.82 -20.10
CA LYS A 6 -9.59 22.70 -19.48
C LYS A 6 -8.85 23.20 -18.24
N ILE A 7 -9.14 22.64 -17.08
CA ILE A 7 -8.40 22.88 -15.82
C ILE A 7 -7.49 21.70 -15.59
N MET A 8 -6.20 21.93 -15.53
CA MET A 8 -5.21 20.87 -15.26
C MET A 8 -4.87 20.85 -13.77
N LEU A 9 -5.01 19.67 -13.14
CA LEU A 9 -4.67 19.44 -11.74
C LEU A 9 -3.33 18.68 -11.69
N TYR A 10 -2.24 19.43 -11.68
CA TYR A 10 -0.89 18.83 -11.76
C TYR A 10 -0.33 18.33 -10.43
N LYS A 11 -0.87 18.80 -9.31
CA LYS A 11 -0.25 18.55 -8.00
C LYS A 11 -1.04 17.55 -7.16
N ASN A 12 -0.35 16.55 -6.66
CA ASN A 12 -0.86 15.60 -5.68
C ASN A 12 -0.46 16.06 -4.26
N PHE A 13 -1.45 16.35 -3.43
CA PHE A 13 -1.26 16.81 -2.04
C PHE A 13 -1.47 15.72 -1.00
N ARG A 14 -1.64 14.47 -1.42
CA ARG A 14 -1.91 13.33 -0.52
C ARG A 14 -0.76 12.37 -0.39
N SER A 15 -0.04 12.14 -1.48
CA SER A 15 0.99 11.11 -1.54
C SER A 15 2.37 11.70 -1.29
N ARG A 16 3.26 10.88 -0.75
CA ARG A 16 4.67 11.17 -0.66
C ARG A 16 5.33 11.11 -2.04
N GLU A 17 6.52 11.66 -2.13
CA GLU A 17 7.28 11.77 -3.38
C GLU A 17 7.59 10.39 -3.96
N GLU A 18 7.99 9.43 -3.13
CA GLU A 18 8.33 8.07 -3.52
C GLU A 18 7.14 7.37 -4.20
N ILE A 19 5.94 7.55 -3.64
CA ILE A 19 4.70 7.00 -4.22
C ILE A 19 4.39 7.63 -5.58
N ILE A 20 4.52 8.96 -5.68
CA ILE A 20 4.30 9.68 -6.93
C ILE A 20 5.30 9.23 -8.00
N ASN A 21 6.57 9.11 -7.64
CA ASN A 21 7.62 8.65 -8.54
C ASN A 21 7.38 7.22 -9.01
N GLY A 22 6.97 6.33 -8.11
CA GLY A 22 6.63 4.94 -8.46
C GLY A 22 5.42 4.85 -9.38
N VAL A 23 4.35 5.61 -9.11
CA VAL A 23 3.17 5.69 -9.98
C VAL A 23 3.57 6.22 -11.36
N ASN A 24 4.30 7.32 -11.43
CA ASN A 24 4.79 7.89 -12.70
C ASN A 24 5.64 6.89 -13.47
N TYR A 25 6.53 6.15 -12.78
CA TYR A 25 7.36 5.12 -13.41
C TYR A 25 6.52 4.00 -14.04
N ILE A 26 5.53 3.49 -13.30
CA ILE A 26 4.63 2.45 -13.80
C ILE A 26 3.85 2.93 -15.02
N PHE A 27 3.22 4.09 -14.93
CA PHE A 27 2.40 4.61 -16.03
C PHE A 27 3.24 4.98 -17.25
N LYS A 28 4.42 5.55 -17.06
CA LYS A 28 5.35 5.84 -18.16
C LYS A 28 5.83 4.57 -18.87
N THR A 29 5.90 3.46 -18.15
CA THR A 29 6.32 2.17 -18.71
C THR A 29 5.19 1.48 -19.45
N LEU A 30 3.96 1.54 -18.92
CA LEU A 30 2.81 0.79 -19.43
C LEU A 30 1.98 1.56 -20.46
N MET A 31 1.85 2.88 -20.30
CA MET A 31 0.97 3.68 -21.16
C MET A 31 1.69 4.16 -22.39
N SER A 32 1.10 3.83 -23.53
CA SER A 32 1.52 4.31 -24.85
C SER A 32 0.27 4.54 -25.70
N ASN A 33 0.42 5.22 -26.81
CA ASN A 33 -0.68 5.44 -27.77
C ASN A 33 -1.35 4.14 -28.24
N THR A 34 -0.64 3.02 -28.20
CA THR A 34 -1.15 1.70 -28.63
C THR A 34 -1.84 0.92 -27.50
N VAL A 35 -1.48 1.15 -26.25
CA VAL A 35 -1.98 0.39 -25.10
C VAL A 35 -2.96 1.18 -24.26
N GLY A 36 -2.75 2.49 -24.10
CA GLY A 36 -3.56 3.34 -23.25
C GLY A 36 -4.22 4.50 -23.97
N GLU A 37 -4.14 4.54 -25.31
CA GLU A 37 -4.63 5.65 -26.16
C GLU A 37 -4.05 7.04 -25.78
N LEU A 38 -3.08 7.03 -24.86
CA LEU A 38 -2.42 8.21 -24.32
C LEU A 38 -0.94 7.91 -24.11
N GLU A 39 -0.09 8.81 -24.52
CA GLU A 39 1.32 8.78 -24.15
C GLU A 39 1.51 9.50 -22.81
N TYR A 40 2.00 8.78 -21.82
CA TYR A 40 2.22 9.32 -20.49
C TYR A 40 3.56 10.07 -20.45
N ASP A 41 3.49 11.36 -20.71
CA ASP A 41 4.64 12.27 -20.73
C ASP A 41 4.69 13.18 -19.47
N GLU A 42 5.57 14.16 -19.48
CA GLU A 42 5.72 15.12 -18.36
C GLU A 42 4.46 15.97 -18.11
N LYS A 43 3.56 16.09 -19.09
CA LYS A 43 2.32 16.85 -18.93
C LYS A 43 1.25 16.08 -18.21
N GLU A 44 1.27 14.75 -18.33
CA GLU A 44 0.33 13.85 -17.67
C GLU A 44 0.87 13.35 -16.33
N ALA A 45 2.19 13.52 -16.09
CA ALA A 45 2.84 13.06 -14.87
C ALA A 45 2.31 13.78 -13.62
N LEU A 46 2.14 13.02 -12.54
CA LEU A 46 1.80 13.56 -11.25
C LEU A 46 2.98 14.32 -10.65
N ASN A 47 2.71 15.48 -10.09
CA ASN A 47 3.71 16.30 -9.42
C ASN A 47 3.45 16.39 -7.92
N LEU A 48 4.51 16.44 -7.13
CA LEU A 48 4.43 16.61 -5.70
C LEU A 48 3.82 17.97 -5.35
N GLY A 49 2.80 17.96 -4.53
CA GLY A 49 2.14 19.16 -4.01
C GLY A 49 2.17 19.23 -2.48
N ALA A 50 2.36 18.10 -1.80
CA ALA A 50 2.45 18.02 -0.34
C ALA A 50 3.90 18.17 0.13
N SER A 51 4.09 18.81 1.27
CA SER A 51 5.35 18.77 2.01
C SER A 51 5.06 18.12 3.36
N TYR A 52 5.76 17.03 3.62
CA TYR A 52 5.78 16.39 4.93
C TYR A 52 7.15 16.66 5.51
N GLY A 53 7.39 17.54 6.41
CA GLY A 53 8.71 17.87 6.95
C GLY A 53 9.62 16.64 7.14
N GLU A 54 10.91 16.84 7.13
CA GLU A 54 11.86 15.77 7.44
C GLU A 54 11.63 15.27 8.87
N LEU A 55 11.79 13.96 9.08
CA LEU A 55 11.73 13.37 10.42
C LEU A 55 12.92 13.87 11.24
N ASN A 56 12.66 14.62 12.30
CA ASN A 56 13.67 15.18 13.19
C ASN A 56 13.10 15.37 14.61
N GLU A 57 13.93 15.79 15.53
CA GLU A 57 13.58 15.99 16.94
C GLU A 57 12.45 16.99 17.18
N GLU A 58 12.27 17.97 16.29
CA GLU A 58 11.26 19.04 16.43
C GLU A 58 9.86 18.53 16.06
N ASN A 59 9.76 17.60 15.13
CA ASN A 59 8.52 17.12 14.54
C ASN A 59 8.18 15.64 14.83
N VAL A 60 8.83 15.04 15.81
CA VAL A 60 8.49 13.70 16.32
C VAL A 60 7.82 13.80 17.70
N GLU A 61 7.05 12.79 18.10
CA GLU A 61 6.54 12.68 19.47
C GLU A 61 7.70 12.54 20.46
N LYS A 62 7.57 13.15 21.63
CA LYS A 62 8.66 13.29 22.61
C LYS A 62 9.26 11.97 23.08
N GLU A 63 8.48 10.91 23.09
CA GLU A 63 8.90 9.59 23.54
C GLU A 63 9.92 8.94 22.59
N TYR A 64 10.02 9.41 21.33
CA TYR A 64 10.91 8.86 20.30
C TYR A 64 12.13 9.75 20.00
N ILE A 65 12.32 10.87 20.71
CA ILE A 65 13.42 11.79 20.42
C ILE A 65 14.79 11.10 20.58
N ASP A 66 14.93 10.31 21.64
CA ASP A 66 16.19 9.63 21.96
C ASP A 66 16.47 8.41 21.01
N GLU A 67 15.48 8.01 20.21
CA GLU A 67 15.56 6.87 19.31
C GLU A 67 15.47 7.26 17.83
N ILE A 68 15.73 8.54 17.50
CA ILE A 68 15.46 9.09 16.17
C ILE A 68 16.17 8.33 15.04
N GLU A 69 17.36 7.78 15.32
CA GLU A 69 18.14 6.98 14.37
C GLU A 69 17.44 5.64 14.00
N ASN A 70 16.55 5.17 14.87
CA ASN A 70 15.79 3.93 14.67
C ASN A 70 14.42 4.17 14.04
N LEU A 71 14.09 5.44 13.74
CA LEU A 71 12.81 5.78 13.16
C LEU A 71 12.84 5.70 11.63
N LYS A 72 11.82 5.11 11.07
CA LYS A 72 11.65 4.96 9.62
C LYS A 72 10.35 5.60 9.17
N VAL A 73 10.39 6.28 8.06
CA VAL A 73 9.18 6.72 7.36
C VAL A 73 9.03 5.83 6.14
N ALA A 74 7.98 5.02 6.11
CA ALA A 74 7.70 4.18 4.96
C ALA A 74 7.34 5.05 3.74
N GLY A 75 7.88 4.70 2.59
CA GLY A 75 7.65 5.41 1.33
C GLY A 75 7.92 4.52 0.11
N ASP A 76 8.55 3.37 0.30
CA ASP A 76 8.91 2.47 -0.78
C ASP A 76 7.69 1.73 -1.33
N ILE A 77 7.72 1.47 -2.65
CA ILE A 77 6.74 0.62 -3.32
C ILE A 77 7.32 -0.78 -3.41
N GLU A 78 6.63 -1.74 -2.83
CA GLU A 78 6.98 -3.15 -2.89
C GLU A 78 6.02 -3.89 -3.83
N LEU A 79 6.55 -4.71 -4.74
CA LEU A 79 5.79 -5.61 -5.58
C LEU A 79 6.00 -7.04 -5.11
N ASN A 80 4.94 -7.66 -4.59
CA ASN A 80 4.95 -9.06 -4.19
C ASN A 80 4.21 -9.88 -5.24
N ILE A 81 4.90 -10.85 -5.84
CA ILE A 81 4.35 -11.74 -6.87
C ILE A 81 4.17 -13.13 -6.28
N LEU A 82 2.93 -13.60 -6.27
CA LEU A 82 2.57 -14.92 -5.80
C LEU A 82 2.53 -15.91 -6.96
N ASN A 83 3.34 -16.97 -6.86
CA ASN A 83 3.25 -18.08 -7.82
C ASN A 83 2.29 -19.16 -7.27
N LYS A 84 1.10 -19.20 -7.82
CA LYS A 84 0.04 -20.15 -7.44
C LYS A 84 0.33 -21.60 -7.91
N ALA A 85 1.21 -21.79 -8.89
CA ALA A 85 1.49 -23.11 -9.48
C ALA A 85 2.41 -24.01 -8.65
N GLY A 86 3.02 -23.50 -7.59
CA GLY A 86 4.05 -24.21 -6.81
C GLY A 86 3.55 -25.21 -5.77
N ASN A 87 2.25 -25.26 -5.44
CA ASN A 87 1.71 -26.14 -4.39
C ASN A 87 0.82 -27.28 -4.89
N LYS A 88 0.72 -27.49 -6.20
CA LYS A 88 0.04 -28.67 -6.72
C LYS A 88 1.00 -29.87 -6.61
N ASP A 89 0.89 -30.62 -5.53
CA ASP A 89 1.34 -32.01 -5.49
C ASP A 89 0.38 -32.79 -6.41
N TYR A 90 0.83 -33.05 -7.63
CA TYR A 90 0.04 -33.74 -8.69
C TYR A 90 -0.30 -35.21 -8.35
N SER A 91 -0.29 -35.59 -7.09
CA SER A 91 -0.53 -36.97 -6.65
C SER A 91 -1.99 -37.30 -6.36
N ASN A 92 -2.91 -36.33 -6.35
CA ASN A 92 -4.34 -36.57 -6.19
C ASN A 92 -5.12 -35.70 -7.17
N GLU A 93 -5.61 -36.32 -8.24
CA GLU A 93 -6.59 -35.80 -9.19
C GLU A 93 -7.99 -35.79 -8.55
N ASP A 94 -8.17 -35.13 -7.42
CA ASP A 94 -9.49 -34.74 -6.99
C ASP A 94 -9.71 -33.31 -7.48
N GLU A 95 -10.65 -33.17 -8.41
CA GLU A 95 -11.16 -31.90 -8.94
C GLU A 95 -11.66 -31.02 -7.79
N LEU A 96 -10.76 -30.28 -7.16
CA LEU A 96 -11.16 -29.13 -6.36
C LEU A 96 -11.85 -28.15 -7.30
N GLY A 97 -13.09 -27.79 -7.01
CA GLY A 97 -13.84 -26.85 -7.83
C GLY A 97 -13.12 -25.50 -7.93
N GLU A 98 -13.31 -24.77 -9.04
CA GLU A 98 -12.70 -23.43 -9.25
C GLU A 98 -12.90 -22.50 -8.07
N GLU A 99 -14.00 -22.63 -7.33
CA GLU A 99 -14.30 -21.84 -6.13
C GLU A 99 -13.37 -22.14 -4.94
N GLU A 100 -12.91 -23.40 -4.77
CA GLU A 100 -11.97 -23.77 -3.70
C GLU A 100 -10.54 -23.32 -4.04
N GLU A 101 -10.13 -23.41 -5.30
CA GLU A 101 -8.84 -22.89 -5.77
C GLU A 101 -8.72 -21.38 -5.60
N ASP A 102 -9.82 -20.64 -5.84
CA ASP A 102 -9.88 -19.21 -5.66
C ASP A 102 -9.82 -18.84 -4.17
N LEU A 103 -10.48 -19.59 -3.31
CA LEU A 103 -10.48 -19.34 -1.86
C LEU A 103 -9.08 -19.52 -1.27
N ASP A 104 -8.39 -20.59 -1.61
CA ASP A 104 -6.99 -20.82 -1.18
C ASP A 104 -6.05 -19.68 -1.62
N SER A 105 -6.29 -19.16 -2.81
CA SER A 105 -5.55 -18.05 -3.36
C SER A 105 -5.73 -16.75 -2.56
N ILE A 106 -6.98 -16.44 -2.21
CA ILE A 106 -7.33 -15.25 -1.43
C ILE A 106 -6.75 -15.35 -0.02
N GLN A 107 -6.83 -16.53 0.60
CA GLN A 107 -6.23 -16.79 1.91
C GLN A 107 -4.72 -16.59 1.89
N LEU A 108 -4.03 -17.08 0.86
CA LEU A 108 -2.60 -16.91 0.72
C LEU A 108 -2.20 -15.43 0.60
N GLU A 109 -2.93 -14.65 -0.20
CA GLU A 109 -2.73 -13.21 -0.30
C GLU A 109 -2.93 -12.52 1.05
N ALA A 110 -4.02 -12.85 1.76
CA ALA A 110 -4.31 -12.28 3.08
C ALA A 110 -3.21 -12.62 4.11
N ARG A 111 -2.67 -13.84 4.09
CA ARG A 111 -1.57 -14.27 4.97
C ARG A 111 -0.29 -13.50 4.72
N ILE A 112 0.05 -13.25 3.47
CA ILE A 112 1.24 -12.46 3.12
C ILE A 112 1.07 -11.02 3.59
N ILE A 113 -0.09 -10.43 3.35
CA ILE A 113 -0.41 -9.08 3.83
C ILE A 113 -0.38 -9.03 5.37
N GLY A 114 -0.93 -10.04 6.04
CA GLY A 114 -0.91 -10.16 7.49
C GLY A 114 0.52 -10.18 8.06
N LYS A 115 1.42 -10.96 7.47
CA LYS A 115 2.84 -10.97 7.83
C LYS A 115 3.47 -9.61 7.63
N LYS A 116 3.23 -8.97 6.48
CA LYS A 116 3.77 -7.65 6.19
C LYS A 116 3.29 -6.59 7.18
N ILE A 117 2.01 -6.61 7.55
CA ILE A 117 1.46 -5.71 8.58
C ILE A 117 2.17 -5.95 9.92
N LYS A 118 2.40 -7.21 10.32
CA LYS A 118 3.11 -7.52 11.57
C LYS A 118 4.54 -7.01 11.55
N GLU A 119 5.24 -7.14 10.45
CA GLU A 119 6.58 -6.58 10.26
C GLU A 119 6.59 -5.05 10.39
N LEU A 120 5.62 -4.36 9.78
CA LEU A 120 5.50 -2.90 9.91
C LEU A 120 5.19 -2.46 11.34
N MET A 121 4.35 -3.22 12.05
CA MET A 121 3.97 -2.89 13.43
C MET A 121 5.06 -3.18 14.45
N ASN A 122 5.88 -4.21 14.21
CA ASN A 122 6.94 -4.65 15.10
C ASN A 122 8.13 -5.17 14.28
N PRO A 123 8.94 -4.27 13.71
CA PRO A 123 10.13 -4.65 12.96
C PRO A 123 11.13 -5.42 13.82
N GLU A 124 11.73 -6.48 13.26
CA GLU A 124 12.69 -7.34 13.97
C GLU A 124 13.98 -6.61 14.35
N ASP A 125 14.33 -5.55 13.61
CA ASP A 125 15.53 -4.72 13.88
C ASP A 125 15.32 -3.68 15.00
N GLY A 126 14.15 -3.68 15.64
CA GLY A 126 13.80 -2.73 16.70
C GLY A 126 13.49 -1.33 16.22
N SER A 127 13.45 -1.09 14.92
CA SER A 127 13.07 0.20 14.37
C SER A 127 11.57 0.48 14.57
N HIS A 128 11.16 1.73 14.35
CA HIS A 128 9.76 2.13 14.42
C HIS A 128 9.34 2.83 13.13
N TYR A 129 8.27 2.34 12.52
CA TYR A 129 7.65 3.04 11.39
C TYR A 129 6.79 4.20 11.89
N MET A 130 7.04 5.37 11.31
CA MET A 130 6.40 6.63 11.69
C MET A 130 5.46 7.14 10.60
N VAL A 131 4.36 7.73 11.01
CA VAL A 131 3.37 8.39 10.13
C VAL A 131 3.26 9.85 10.55
N PHE A 132 3.20 10.75 9.58
CA PHE A 132 2.94 12.15 9.87
C PHE A 132 1.45 12.35 10.17
N ASP A 133 1.15 12.72 11.40
CA ASP A 133 -0.21 13.06 11.85
C ASP A 133 -0.46 14.54 11.62
N LYS A 134 -1.38 14.85 10.69
CA LYS A 134 -1.67 16.23 10.30
C LYS A 134 -2.31 17.04 11.41
N ASP A 135 -3.08 16.39 12.27
CA ASP A 135 -3.77 17.06 13.37
C ASP A 135 -2.80 17.43 14.48
N LEU A 136 -1.79 16.59 14.70
CA LEU A 136 -0.72 16.84 15.66
C LEU A 136 0.42 17.70 15.08
N GLY A 137 0.54 17.76 13.75
CA GLY A 137 1.67 18.38 13.05
C GLY A 137 2.99 17.67 13.31
N LYS A 138 2.96 16.39 13.67
CA LYS A 138 4.13 15.61 14.10
C LYS A 138 4.10 14.18 13.57
N TYR A 139 5.26 13.56 13.56
CA TYR A 139 5.40 12.13 13.36
C TYR A 139 5.06 11.37 14.64
N ARG A 140 4.27 10.33 14.51
CA ARG A 140 3.95 9.34 15.54
C ARG A 140 4.13 7.92 15.02
N LYS A 141 4.25 6.97 15.92
CA LYS A 141 4.30 5.55 15.54
C LYS A 141 3.05 5.12 14.78
N ILE A 142 3.25 4.29 13.77
CA ILE A 142 2.18 3.68 12.96
C ILE A 142 1.20 2.91 13.85
N LYS A 143 -0.08 2.94 13.48
CA LYS A 143 -1.16 2.19 14.12
C LYS A 143 -1.91 1.40 13.05
N TYR A 144 -2.59 0.33 13.41
CA TYR A 144 -3.39 -0.46 12.45
C TYR A 144 -4.36 0.38 11.62
N LYS A 145 -4.96 1.41 12.20
CA LYS A 145 -5.85 2.33 11.50
C LYS A 145 -5.20 3.16 10.38
N ASP A 146 -3.89 3.21 10.33
CA ASP A 146 -3.14 3.93 9.31
C ASP A 146 -2.87 3.06 8.07
N ILE A 147 -3.21 1.77 8.14
CA ILE A 147 -3.00 0.81 7.08
C ILE A 147 -4.33 0.55 6.37
N VAL A 148 -4.33 0.66 5.06
CA VAL A 148 -5.50 0.41 4.22
C VAL A 148 -5.18 -0.68 3.21
N ILE A 149 -6.07 -1.66 3.11
CA ILE A 149 -6.01 -2.71 2.08
C ILE A 149 -7.06 -2.38 1.03
N LEU A 150 -6.62 -2.19 -0.21
CA LEU A 150 -7.51 -1.93 -1.33
C LEU A 150 -7.66 -3.20 -2.17
N LEU A 151 -8.86 -3.71 -2.25
CA LEU A 151 -9.20 -4.89 -3.04
C LEU A 151 -9.89 -4.48 -4.33
N ARG A 152 -9.64 -5.21 -5.42
CA ARG A 152 -10.33 -4.98 -6.70
C ARG A 152 -11.83 -5.26 -6.61
N ALA A 153 -12.21 -6.27 -5.81
CA ALA A 153 -13.59 -6.62 -5.49
C ALA A 153 -13.68 -6.98 -4.02
N THR A 154 -14.72 -6.54 -3.32
CA THR A 154 -14.91 -6.85 -1.90
C THR A 154 -15.72 -8.11 -1.68
N LYS A 155 -16.62 -8.45 -2.64
CA LYS A 155 -17.46 -9.65 -2.56
C LYS A 155 -16.59 -10.91 -2.47
N ASN A 156 -16.83 -11.75 -1.48
CA ASN A 156 -16.10 -12.98 -1.14
C ASN A 156 -14.64 -12.78 -0.67
N TRP A 157 -14.04 -11.61 -0.90
CA TRP A 157 -12.66 -11.34 -0.49
C TRP A 157 -12.57 -10.73 0.90
N ALA A 158 -13.46 -9.78 1.19
CA ALA A 158 -13.39 -9.05 2.45
C ALA A 158 -13.54 -9.97 3.67
N GLU A 159 -14.47 -10.91 3.65
CA GLU A 159 -14.68 -11.87 4.73
C GLU A 159 -13.45 -12.75 4.97
N THR A 160 -12.89 -13.33 3.90
CA THR A 160 -11.67 -14.14 3.98
C THR A 160 -10.48 -13.32 4.52
N PHE A 161 -10.35 -12.05 4.11
CA PHE A 161 -9.31 -11.16 4.64
C PHE A 161 -9.52 -10.87 6.12
N VAL A 162 -10.75 -10.59 6.54
CA VAL A 162 -11.08 -10.36 7.97
C VAL A 162 -10.70 -11.59 8.81
N ASP A 163 -11.09 -12.77 8.37
CA ASP A 163 -10.82 -14.01 9.09
C ASP A 163 -9.32 -14.31 9.16
N GLU A 164 -8.62 -14.29 8.04
CA GLU A 164 -7.19 -14.58 7.99
C GLU A 164 -6.36 -13.56 8.78
N LEU A 165 -6.63 -12.26 8.63
CA LEU A 165 -5.95 -11.23 9.41
C LEU A 165 -6.26 -11.31 10.89
N GLY A 166 -7.47 -11.76 11.24
CA GLY A 166 -7.87 -12.06 12.61
C GLY A 166 -6.99 -13.12 13.26
N THR A 167 -6.53 -14.14 12.51
CA THR A 167 -5.60 -15.17 13.03
C THR A 167 -4.25 -14.60 13.43
N TYR A 168 -3.84 -13.46 12.84
CA TYR A 168 -2.64 -12.70 13.21
C TYR A 168 -2.88 -11.70 14.34
N GLY A 169 -4.11 -11.63 14.89
CA GLY A 169 -4.49 -10.63 15.90
C GLY A 169 -4.50 -9.20 15.35
N ILE A 170 -4.74 -9.03 14.05
CA ILE A 170 -4.83 -7.72 13.38
C ILE A 170 -6.30 -7.30 13.40
N PRO A 171 -6.65 -6.17 14.05
CA PRO A 171 -8.00 -5.64 14.02
C PRO A 171 -8.33 -5.12 12.61
N VAL A 172 -9.40 -5.64 12.01
CA VAL A 172 -9.84 -5.28 10.67
C VAL A 172 -11.24 -4.69 10.73
N TYR A 173 -11.44 -3.65 9.93
CA TYR A 173 -12.75 -3.11 9.62
C TYR A 173 -12.94 -3.15 8.09
N ALA A 174 -14.01 -3.75 7.63
CA ALA A 174 -14.36 -3.81 6.21
C ALA A 174 -15.64 -3.00 5.96
N ASP A 175 -15.61 -2.13 4.95
CA ASP A 175 -16.74 -1.34 4.43
C ASP A 175 -17.31 -1.97 3.17
#